data_33b08f3a8cee9a75b79c98e980f8f1cf
#
_entry.id   33b08f3a8cee9a75b79c98e980f8f1cf
#
_cell.length_a   1.000
_cell.length_b   1.000
_cell.length_c   1.000
_cell.angle_alpha   90.00
_cell.angle_beta   90.00
_cell.angle_gamma   90.00
#
_symmetry.space_group_name_H-M   'P 1'
#
loop_
_entity.id
_entity.type
_entity.pdbx_description
1 polymer ?
#
loop_
_entity_poly.entity_id
_entity_poly.type
_entity_poly.pdbx_seq_one_letter_code
_entity_poly.pdbx_strand_id
1 'polypeptide(L)'
;MISAIIPTLNAEATLERTLLSLNGSPLITEIIVTDGASTDRTRGLAENFGAKLCFAEQGRGQQLAAGATQAQQNWLLFLHADTALEPGWEEEAEDFINHYPSQSAAVFRFTLDESYFLARALECLVRLRGFLFALPYGDQGLLISKKFYNELGGFRAIPLMEDVDIIRRIGRHHLVFLKSKAITSAERYRRNGYVIRPLKNLCCLMMYFFGVSPKFIKKFYR
;
A
#
# COMPACT_ATOMS: atom_id res chain seq x y z
N MET A 1 1.90 6.64 -17.72
CA MET A 1 0.71 7.13 -17.01
C MET A 1 0.24 6.10 -16.01
N ILE A 2 -0.14 6.54 -14.80
CA ILE A 2 -0.42 5.71 -13.63
C ILE A 2 -1.84 6.00 -13.12
N SER A 3 -2.62 4.96 -12.79
CA SER A 3 -3.80 5.03 -11.94
C SER A 3 -3.39 4.77 -10.48
N ALA A 4 -3.60 5.72 -9.58
CA ALA A 4 -3.40 5.52 -8.15
C ALA A 4 -4.68 4.96 -7.52
N ILE A 5 -4.55 3.89 -6.74
CA ILE A 5 -5.66 3.19 -6.08
C ILE A 5 -5.46 3.27 -4.57
N ILE A 6 -6.42 3.86 -3.87
CA ILE A 6 -6.35 4.14 -2.44
C ILE A 6 -7.57 3.52 -1.73
N PRO A 7 -7.39 2.42 -0.98
CA PRO A 7 -8.47 1.83 -0.19
C PRO A 7 -8.72 2.69 1.06
N THR A 8 -9.97 3.06 1.32
CA THR A 8 -10.36 3.90 2.45
C THR A 8 -11.43 3.27 3.32
N LEU A 9 -11.34 3.52 4.62
CA LEU A 9 -12.40 3.29 5.59
C LEU A 9 -12.18 4.23 6.78
N ASN A 10 -13.02 5.27 6.90
CA ASN A 10 -12.90 6.29 7.93
C ASN A 10 -11.47 6.88 7.99
N ALA A 11 -11.03 7.47 6.88
CA ALA A 11 -9.67 7.95 6.68
C ALA A 11 -9.58 9.49 6.60
N GLU A 12 -10.59 10.23 7.08
CA GLU A 12 -10.64 11.70 6.96
C GLU A 12 -9.40 12.40 7.54
N ALA A 13 -8.79 11.82 8.59
CA ALA A 13 -7.65 12.42 9.26
C ALA A 13 -6.31 12.29 8.46
N THR A 14 -6.23 11.38 7.49
CA THR A 14 -4.96 11.04 6.82
C THR A 14 -5.02 11.14 5.31
N LEU A 15 -6.20 10.95 4.72
CA LEU A 15 -6.39 10.86 3.27
C LEU A 15 -5.93 12.13 2.54
N GLU A 16 -6.15 13.31 3.10
CA GLU A 16 -5.76 14.58 2.47
C GLU A 16 -4.26 14.62 2.17
N ARG A 17 -3.42 14.24 3.13
CA ARG A 17 -1.97 14.19 2.95
C ARG A 17 -1.56 13.20 1.86
N THR A 18 -2.22 12.06 1.79
CA THR A 18 -2.00 11.06 0.73
C THR A 18 -2.34 11.63 -0.64
N LEU A 19 -3.52 12.26 -0.79
CA LEU A 19 -3.96 12.87 -2.04
C LEU A 19 -3.06 14.02 -2.47
N LEU A 20 -2.62 14.88 -1.54
CA LEU A 20 -1.69 15.97 -1.81
C LEU A 20 -0.34 15.47 -2.35
N SER A 21 0.15 14.32 -1.89
CA SER A 21 1.41 13.75 -2.39
C SER A 21 1.33 13.20 -3.82
N LEU A 22 0.14 13.02 -4.34
CA LEU A 22 -0.12 12.55 -5.71
C LEU A 22 -0.59 13.67 -6.64
N ASN A 23 -1.17 14.72 -6.06
CA ASN A 23 -1.77 15.81 -6.81
C ASN A 23 -0.69 16.66 -7.52
N GLY A 24 -0.92 16.93 -8.80
CA GLY A 24 0.04 17.69 -9.63
C GLY A 24 1.19 16.85 -10.18
N SER A 25 1.29 15.56 -9.83
CA SER A 25 2.28 14.66 -10.42
C SER A 25 2.00 14.43 -11.92
N PRO A 26 2.99 14.63 -12.82
CA PRO A 26 2.80 14.39 -14.25
C PRO A 26 2.58 12.92 -14.59
N LEU A 27 2.93 12.00 -13.70
CA LEU A 27 2.74 10.56 -13.89
C LEU A 27 1.34 10.09 -13.53
N ILE A 28 0.67 10.76 -12.56
CA ILE A 28 -0.67 10.40 -12.09
C ILE A 28 -1.73 11.09 -12.95
N THR A 29 -2.48 10.31 -13.68
CA THR A 29 -3.59 10.80 -14.51
C THR A 29 -4.95 10.41 -13.98
N GLU A 30 -4.98 9.52 -13.00
CA GLU A 30 -6.21 9.03 -12.39
C GLU A 30 -5.96 8.66 -10.93
N ILE A 31 -6.80 9.15 -10.04
CA ILE A 31 -6.84 8.73 -8.63
C ILE A 31 -8.19 8.06 -8.37
N ILE A 32 -8.16 6.84 -7.87
CA ILE A 32 -9.35 6.03 -7.54
C ILE A 32 -9.33 5.78 -6.04
N VAL A 33 -10.27 6.37 -5.33
CA VAL A 33 -10.49 6.11 -3.90
C VAL A 33 -11.56 5.03 -3.77
N THR A 34 -11.17 3.89 -3.22
CA THR A 34 -12.05 2.73 -3.06
C THR A 34 -12.57 2.68 -1.63
N ASP A 35 -13.80 3.15 -1.44
CA ASP A 35 -14.40 3.32 -0.12
C ASP A 35 -15.13 2.06 0.38
N GLY A 36 -14.79 1.62 1.59
CA GLY A 36 -15.36 0.47 2.27
C GLY A 36 -16.50 0.83 3.22
N ALA A 37 -17.39 1.73 2.83
CA ALA A 37 -18.51 2.25 3.60
C ALA A 37 -18.11 3.20 4.76
N SER A 38 -17.27 4.21 4.48
CA SER A 38 -16.93 5.28 5.42
C SER A 38 -18.16 6.08 5.85
N THR A 39 -18.15 6.47 7.12
CA THR A 39 -19.22 7.27 7.77
C THR A 39 -18.75 8.68 8.14
N ASP A 40 -17.46 8.98 7.96
CA ASP A 40 -16.82 10.27 8.17
C ASP A 40 -16.74 11.08 6.85
N ARG A 41 -15.94 12.14 6.83
CA ARG A 41 -15.78 13.02 5.64
C ARG A 41 -14.85 12.46 4.56
N THR A 42 -14.41 11.19 4.64
CA THR A 42 -13.49 10.55 3.69
C THR A 42 -13.94 10.73 2.23
N ARG A 43 -15.22 10.51 1.94
CA ARG A 43 -15.77 10.60 0.57
C ARG A 43 -15.73 12.03 0.03
N GLY A 44 -16.20 13.00 0.85
CA GLY A 44 -16.17 14.40 0.46
C GLY A 44 -14.75 14.92 0.22
N LEU A 45 -13.76 14.45 1.01
CA LEU A 45 -12.36 14.76 0.76
C LEU A 45 -11.90 14.21 -0.59
N ALA A 46 -12.21 12.97 -0.91
CA ALA A 46 -11.84 12.37 -2.19
C ALA A 46 -12.43 13.14 -3.38
N GLU A 47 -13.70 13.51 -3.30
CA GLU A 47 -14.38 14.30 -4.34
C GLU A 47 -13.76 15.69 -4.52
N ASN A 48 -13.41 16.38 -3.43
CA ASN A 48 -12.76 17.69 -3.47
C ASN A 48 -11.40 17.68 -4.18
N PHE A 49 -10.70 16.54 -4.14
CA PHE A 49 -9.44 16.32 -4.86
C PHE A 49 -9.63 15.78 -6.29
N GLY A 50 -10.88 15.66 -6.77
CA GLY A 50 -11.19 15.15 -8.09
C GLY A 50 -10.94 13.64 -8.25
N ALA A 51 -10.81 12.90 -7.14
CA ALA A 51 -10.65 11.46 -7.19
C ALA A 51 -11.95 10.76 -7.58
N LYS A 52 -11.83 9.71 -8.38
CA LYS A 52 -12.95 8.84 -8.74
C LYS A 52 -13.30 7.96 -7.54
N LEU A 53 -14.53 8.06 -7.04
CA LEU A 53 -15.03 7.18 -6.00
C LEU A 53 -15.44 5.82 -6.56
N CYS A 54 -14.98 4.76 -5.93
CA CYS A 54 -15.39 3.39 -6.15
C CYS A 54 -15.87 2.78 -4.82
N PHE A 55 -17.03 2.17 -4.81
CA PHE A 55 -17.59 1.52 -3.62
C PHE A 55 -17.30 0.02 -3.67
N ALA A 56 -16.82 -0.52 -2.56
CA ALA A 56 -16.55 -1.94 -2.40
C ALA A 56 -16.94 -2.42 -1.00
N GLU A 57 -17.12 -3.71 -0.86
CA GLU A 57 -17.28 -4.31 0.46
C GLU A 57 -16.04 -4.04 1.32
N GLN A 58 -16.26 -3.91 2.63
CA GLN A 58 -15.20 -3.65 3.60
C GLN A 58 -14.16 -4.77 3.63
N GLY A 59 -12.96 -4.45 3.21
CA GLY A 59 -11.81 -5.34 3.20
C GLY A 59 -10.75 -4.86 2.21
N ARG A 60 -9.52 -4.63 2.68
CA ARG A 60 -8.46 -4.03 1.85
C ARG A 60 -8.26 -4.77 0.52
N GLY A 61 -8.18 -6.10 0.54
CA GLY A 61 -8.03 -6.88 -0.68
C GLY A 61 -9.17 -6.67 -1.68
N GLN A 62 -10.42 -6.62 -1.21
CA GLN A 62 -11.59 -6.35 -2.05
C GLN A 62 -11.57 -4.93 -2.61
N GLN A 63 -11.26 -3.94 -1.77
CA GLN A 63 -11.17 -2.55 -2.17
C GLN A 63 -10.07 -2.32 -3.23
N LEU A 64 -8.86 -2.88 -2.99
CA LEU A 64 -7.74 -2.79 -3.93
C LEU A 64 -8.07 -3.48 -5.28
N ALA A 65 -8.71 -4.64 -5.24
CA ALA A 65 -9.16 -5.36 -6.45
C ALA A 65 -10.23 -4.57 -7.22
N ALA A 66 -11.23 -4.01 -6.52
CA ALA A 66 -12.28 -3.20 -7.12
C ALA A 66 -11.71 -1.94 -7.80
N GLY A 67 -10.79 -1.22 -7.13
CA GLY A 67 -10.11 -0.06 -7.70
C GLY A 67 -9.29 -0.42 -8.93
N ALA A 68 -8.54 -1.52 -8.90
CA ALA A 68 -7.76 -1.98 -10.04
C ALA A 68 -8.63 -2.31 -11.27
N THR A 69 -9.85 -2.80 -11.06
CA THR A 69 -10.81 -3.06 -12.14
C THR A 69 -11.27 -1.77 -12.82
N GLN A 70 -11.41 -0.68 -12.06
CA GLN A 70 -11.81 0.64 -12.56
C GLN A 70 -10.66 1.43 -13.20
N ALA A 71 -9.40 1.07 -12.91
CA ALA A 71 -8.22 1.75 -13.41
C ALA A 71 -8.11 1.69 -14.92
N GLN A 72 -7.78 2.81 -15.57
CA GLN A 72 -7.69 2.91 -17.03
C GLN A 72 -6.23 2.91 -17.54
N GLN A 73 -5.26 3.22 -16.67
CA GLN A 73 -3.87 3.36 -17.07
C GLN A 73 -3.12 2.02 -17.11
N ASN A 74 -1.99 2.02 -17.82
CA ASN A 74 -1.13 0.84 -17.97
C ASN A 74 -0.33 0.48 -16.70
N TRP A 75 -0.18 1.43 -15.78
CA TRP A 75 0.49 1.25 -14.51
C TRP A 75 -0.46 1.54 -13.35
N LEU A 76 -0.35 0.73 -12.32
CA LEU A 76 -1.15 0.81 -11.09
C LEU A 76 -0.23 1.14 -9.92
N LEU A 77 -0.58 2.17 -9.16
CA LEU A 77 0.04 2.51 -7.90
C LEU A 77 -0.96 2.26 -6.78
N PHE A 78 -0.74 1.23 -5.99
CA PHE A 78 -1.52 0.97 -4.78
C PHE A 78 -0.89 1.67 -3.59
N LEU A 79 -1.64 2.51 -2.91
CA LEU A 79 -1.15 3.30 -1.79
C LEU A 79 -2.19 3.33 -0.66
N HIS A 80 -1.73 3.23 0.61
CA HIS A 80 -2.64 3.33 1.74
C HIS A 80 -3.11 4.78 1.98
N ALA A 81 -4.30 4.95 2.54
CA ALA A 81 -4.89 6.26 2.84
C ALA A 81 -4.17 7.04 3.96
N ASP A 82 -3.20 6.44 4.62
CA ASP A 82 -2.35 7.04 5.67
C ASP A 82 -0.87 7.14 5.25
N THR A 83 -0.60 7.02 3.95
CA THR A 83 0.76 7.00 3.38
C THR A 83 0.89 8.05 2.28
N ALA A 84 1.86 8.95 2.42
CA ALA A 84 2.23 9.94 1.41
C ALA A 84 3.59 9.61 0.78
N LEU A 85 3.75 9.84 -0.52
CA LEU A 85 5.04 9.72 -1.16
C LEU A 85 5.87 11.00 -0.93
N GLU A 86 7.18 10.87 -0.76
CA GLU A 86 8.06 12.04 -0.62
C GLU A 86 8.16 12.79 -1.96
N PRO A 87 8.37 14.12 -1.97
CA PRO A 87 8.56 14.88 -3.20
C PRO A 87 9.73 14.33 -4.03
N GLY A 88 9.54 14.26 -5.37
CA GLY A 88 10.53 13.75 -6.31
C GLY A 88 10.47 12.23 -6.51
N TRP A 89 9.50 11.53 -5.93
CA TRP A 89 9.27 10.11 -6.15
C TRP A 89 9.03 9.74 -7.62
N GLU A 90 8.55 10.71 -8.39
CA GLU A 90 8.20 10.56 -9.79
C GLU A 90 9.40 10.18 -10.67
N GLU A 91 10.55 10.79 -10.42
CA GLU A 91 11.77 10.53 -11.20
C GLU A 91 12.18 9.06 -11.11
N GLU A 92 12.16 8.49 -9.91
CA GLU A 92 12.53 7.10 -9.67
C GLU A 92 11.45 6.11 -10.16
N ALA A 93 10.17 6.50 -10.08
CA ALA A 93 9.07 5.73 -10.64
C ALA A 93 9.11 5.72 -12.18
N GLU A 94 9.44 6.84 -12.81
CA GLU A 94 9.58 6.94 -14.26
C GLU A 94 10.79 6.13 -14.75
N ASP A 95 11.92 6.20 -14.05
CA ASP A 95 13.11 5.38 -14.33
C ASP A 95 12.76 3.89 -14.25
N PHE A 96 12.04 3.47 -13.20
CA PHE A 96 11.56 2.10 -13.07
C PHE A 96 10.65 1.69 -14.24
N ILE A 97 9.67 2.52 -14.60
CA ILE A 97 8.73 2.24 -15.70
C ILE A 97 9.44 2.06 -17.04
N ASN A 98 10.50 2.85 -17.29
CA ASN A 98 11.19 2.90 -18.57
C ASN A 98 12.28 1.84 -18.72
N HIS A 99 12.91 1.40 -17.62
CA HIS A 99 14.13 0.57 -17.70
C HIS A 99 13.97 -0.85 -17.17
N TYR A 100 12.92 -1.14 -16.41
CA TYR A 100 12.70 -2.49 -15.88
C TYR A 100 11.72 -3.30 -16.74
N PRO A 101 11.85 -4.64 -16.74
CA PRO A 101 10.91 -5.50 -17.45
C PRO A 101 9.46 -5.28 -17.00
N SER A 102 8.51 -5.35 -17.94
CA SER A 102 7.07 -5.18 -17.65
C SER A 102 6.50 -6.17 -16.62
N GLN A 103 7.21 -7.27 -16.36
CA GLN A 103 6.92 -8.26 -15.30
C GLN A 103 7.66 -7.94 -14.00
N SER A 104 8.00 -6.68 -13.75
CA SER A 104 8.55 -6.22 -12.49
C SER A 104 7.52 -5.39 -11.73
N ALA A 105 7.69 -5.33 -10.41
CA ALA A 105 6.93 -4.46 -9.53
C ALA A 105 7.88 -3.71 -8.60
N ALA A 106 7.56 -2.46 -8.27
CA ALA A 106 8.37 -1.65 -7.39
C ALA A 106 7.63 -1.33 -6.10
N VAL A 107 8.39 -1.22 -5.01
CA VAL A 107 7.90 -0.76 -3.71
C VAL A 107 8.80 0.34 -3.18
N PHE A 108 8.20 1.29 -2.47
CA PHE A 108 8.90 2.43 -1.90
C PHE A 108 9.53 2.07 -0.56
N ARG A 109 10.44 2.91 -0.11
CA ARG A 109 11.08 2.76 1.18
C ARG A 109 10.13 3.19 2.29
N PHE A 110 9.80 2.28 3.20
CA PHE A 110 8.99 2.58 4.38
C PHE A 110 9.65 3.62 5.28
N THR A 111 8.89 4.63 5.67
CA THR A 111 9.29 5.65 6.63
C THR A 111 8.08 6.08 7.45
N LEU A 112 8.26 6.36 8.72
CA LEU A 112 7.22 6.94 9.57
C LEU A 112 7.33 8.47 9.59
N ASP A 113 6.21 9.15 9.73
CA ASP A 113 6.14 10.62 9.87
C ASP A 113 6.59 11.11 11.25
N GLU A 114 7.54 10.42 11.87
CA GLU A 114 8.05 10.68 13.21
C GLU A 114 9.55 10.43 13.28
N SER A 115 10.26 11.26 14.07
CA SER A 115 11.72 11.17 14.24
C SER A 115 12.16 10.43 15.50
N TYR A 116 11.22 9.86 16.27
CA TYR A 116 11.51 9.16 17.51
C TYR A 116 12.41 7.93 17.30
N PHE A 117 13.31 7.65 18.25
CA PHE A 117 14.30 6.58 18.13
C PHE A 117 13.68 5.20 17.79
N LEU A 118 12.56 4.84 18.45
CA LEU A 118 11.88 3.56 18.18
C LEU A 118 11.26 3.51 16.79
N ALA A 119 10.83 4.66 16.23
CA ALA A 119 10.37 4.73 14.85
C ALA A 119 11.52 4.42 13.88
N ARG A 120 12.70 4.99 14.09
CA ARG A 120 13.90 4.71 13.28
C ARG A 120 14.37 3.26 13.40
N ALA A 121 14.33 2.69 14.60
CA ALA A 121 14.62 1.28 14.81
C ALA A 121 13.65 0.38 14.05
N LEU A 122 12.36 0.71 14.07
CA LEU A 122 11.33 -0.03 13.32
C LEU A 122 11.56 0.07 11.81
N GLU A 123 11.86 1.26 11.27
CA GLU A 123 12.19 1.44 9.84
C GLU A 123 13.38 0.58 9.43
N CYS A 124 14.40 0.49 10.28
CA CYS A 124 15.56 -0.37 10.04
C CYS A 124 15.16 -1.84 9.99
N LEU A 125 14.32 -2.32 10.92
CA LEU A 125 13.81 -3.69 10.95
C LEU A 125 12.95 -4.01 9.73
N VAL A 126 12.08 -3.09 9.31
CA VAL A 126 11.25 -3.25 8.10
C VAL A 126 12.13 -3.33 6.85
N ARG A 127 13.17 -2.49 6.75
CA ARG A 127 14.13 -2.53 5.64
C ARG A 127 14.91 -3.86 5.62
N LEU A 128 15.39 -4.31 6.78
CA LEU A 128 16.10 -5.59 6.89
C LEU A 128 15.21 -6.76 6.48
N ARG A 129 13.96 -6.80 6.92
CA ARG A 129 12.96 -7.78 6.50
C ARG A 129 12.75 -7.76 4.98
N GLY A 130 12.57 -6.57 4.39
CA GLY A 130 12.44 -6.40 2.95
C GLY A 130 13.63 -6.96 2.19
N PHE A 131 14.84 -6.65 2.64
CA PHE A 131 16.09 -7.14 2.03
C PHE A 131 16.27 -8.66 2.16
N LEU A 132 16.06 -9.21 3.36
CA LEU A 132 16.29 -10.64 3.63
C LEU A 132 15.21 -11.53 3.02
N PHE A 133 13.95 -11.15 3.15
CA PHE A 133 12.81 -12.00 2.82
C PHE A 133 11.99 -11.52 1.61
N ALA A 134 12.34 -10.36 1.02
CA ALA A 134 11.58 -9.72 -0.04
C ALA A 134 10.07 -9.62 0.30
N LEU A 135 9.75 -9.22 1.53
CA LEU A 135 8.39 -9.12 2.07
C LEU A 135 8.08 -7.69 2.51
N PRO A 136 7.93 -6.73 1.56
CA PRO A 136 7.34 -5.44 1.89
C PRO A 136 5.87 -5.63 2.29
N TYR A 137 5.37 -4.72 3.13
CA TYR A 137 3.93 -4.64 3.43
C TYR A 137 3.27 -3.56 2.57
N GLY A 138 1.95 -3.53 2.56
CA GLY A 138 1.17 -2.58 1.77
C GLY A 138 1.40 -1.10 2.12
N ASP A 139 1.95 -0.79 3.30
CA ASP A 139 2.37 0.55 3.71
C ASP A 139 3.62 1.09 2.97
N GLN A 140 4.27 0.26 2.15
CA GLN A 140 5.36 0.66 1.27
C GLN A 140 4.87 1.09 -0.13
N GLY A 141 3.57 1.03 -0.41
CA GLY A 141 3.05 1.20 -1.75
C GLY A 141 3.48 0.08 -2.71
N LEU A 142 2.77 -0.08 -3.80
CA LEU A 142 3.10 -1.05 -4.85
C LEU A 142 2.86 -0.42 -6.22
N LEU A 143 3.92 -0.24 -7.00
CA LEU A 143 3.86 0.17 -8.40
C LEU A 143 4.07 -1.05 -9.29
N ILE A 144 3.09 -1.35 -10.15
CA ILE A 144 3.09 -2.55 -10.98
C ILE A 144 2.38 -2.29 -12.32
N SER A 145 2.82 -2.91 -13.42
CA SER A 145 2.09 -2.83 -14.66
C SER A 145 0.73 -3.53 -14.54
N LYS A 146 -0.33 -2.94 -15.10
CA LYS A 146 -1.67 -3.53 -15.10
C LYS A 146 -1.68 -4.93 -15.75
N LYS A 147 -0.84 -5.12 -16.76
CA LYS A 147 -0.67 -6.42 -17.43
C LYS A 147 -0.14 -7.47 -16.44
N PHE A 148 0.96 -7.19 -15.77
CA PHE A 148 1.57 -8.12 -14.81
C PHE A 148 0.66 -8.38 -13.60
N TYR A 149 -0.01 -7.33 -13.09
CA TYR A 149 -1.02 -7.45 -12.05
C TYR A 149 -2.13 -8.44 -12.42
N ASN A 150 -2.63 -8.38 -13.67
CA ASN A 150 -3.67 -9.28 -14.16
C ASN A 150 -3.14 -10.71 -14.39
N GLU A 151 -1.92 -10.87 -14.90
CA GLU A 151 -1.25 -12.17 -15.05
C GLU A 151 -1.10 -12.88 -13.70
N LEU A 152 -0.85 -12.14 -12.64
CA LEU A 152 -0.79 -12.65 -11.26
C LEU A 152 -2.19 -12.96 -10.66
N GLY A 153 -3.28 -12.57 -11.33
CA GLY A 153 -4.64 -12.70 -10.83
C GLY A 153 -5.04 -11.65 -9.79
N GLY A 154 -4.31 -10.54 -9.71
CA GLY A 154 -4.63 -9.37 -8.89
C GLY A 154 -4.67 -9.61 -7.37
N PHE A 155 -5.17 -8.64 -6.62
CA PHE A 155 -5.42 -8.81 -5.18
C PHE A 155 -6.56 -9.81 -4.94
N ARG A 156 -6.36 -10.71 -4.00
CA ARG A 156 -7.40 -11.66 -3.57
C ARG A 156 -8.29 -11.02 -2.50
N ALA A 157 -9.56 -11.37 -2.51
CA ALA A 157 -10.55 -10.95 -1.51
C ALA A 157 -10.35 -11.67 -0.17
N ILE A 158 -9.14 -11.60 0.41
CA ILE A 158 -8.82 -12.15 1.71
C ILE A 158 -8.86 -11.05 2.79
N PRO A 159 -9.31 -11.40 4.01
CA PRO A 159 -9.61 -10.40 5.03
C PRO A 159 -8.39 -9.76 5.69
N LEU A 160 -7.20 -10.35 5.52
CA LEU A 160 -5.90 -9.88 6.01
C LEU A 160 -4.78 -10.60 5.24
N MET A 161 -3.57 -10.03 5.17
CA MET A 161 -2.39 -10.56 4.42
C MET A 161 -2.55 -10.53 2.89
N GLU A 162 -3.42 -9.69 2.36
CA GLU A 162 -3.61 -9.47 0.93
C GLU A 162 -2.33 -8.91 0.25
N ASP A 163 -1.60 -8.07 0.98
CA ASP A 163 -0.31 -7.51 0.59
C ASP A 163 0.78 -8.59 0.55
N VAL A 164 0.87 -9.41 1.57
CA VAL A 164 1.81 -10.54 1.62
C VAL A 164 1.51 -11.56 0.50
N ASP A 165 0.23 -11.84 0.25
CA ASP A 165 -0.20 -12.76 -0.80
C ASP A 165 0.26 -12.30 -2.19
N ILE A 166 0.03 -11.03 -2.55
CA ILE A 166 0.42 -10.53 -3.88
C ILE A 166 1.94 -10.44 -4.02
N ILE A 167 2.66 -9.98 -3.00
CA ILE A 167 4.14 -9.92 -2.99
C ILE A 167 4.75 -11.31 -3.18
N ARG A 168 4.20 -12.35 -2.55
CA ARG A 168 4.66 -13.74 -2.76
C ARG A 168 4.45 -14.22 -4.19
N ARG A 169 3.33 -13.82 -4.83
CA ARG A 169 3.07 -14.16 -6.24
C ARG A 169 3.94 -13.38 -7.22
N ILE A 170 4.29 -12.13 -6.90
CA ILE A 170 5.29 -11.35 -7.66
C ILE A 170 6.64 -12.07 -7.60
N GLY A 171 7.05 -12.53 -6.43
CA GLY A 171 8.32 -13.19 -6.22
C GLY A 171 9.52 -12.24 -6.16
N ARG A 172 10.58 -12.69 -5.50
CA ARG A 172 11.77 -11.86 -5.19
C ARG A 172 12.46 -11.28 -6.43
N HIS A 173 12.53 -12.05 -7.51
CA HIS A 173 13.26 -11.65 -8.72
C HIS A 173 12.57 -10.56 -9.54
N HIS A 174 11.28 -10.35 -9.32
CA HIS A 174 10.47 -9.34 -9.99
C HIS A 174 10.20 -8.11 -9.11
N LEU A 175 10.76 -8.07 -7.89
CA LEU A 175 10.53 -7.00 -6.92
C LEU A 175 11.72 -6.04 -6.86
N VAL A 176 11.47 -4.76 -7.11
CA VAL A 176 12.44 -3.67 -7.05
C VAL A 176 12.14 -2.79 -5.84
N PHE A 177 13.17 -2.45 -5.08
CA PHE A 177 13.05 -1.55 -3.93
C PHE A 177 13.56 -0.16 -4.32
N LEU A 178 12.64 0.80 -4.39
CA LEU A 178 12.94 2.20 -4.65
C LEU A 178 13.56 2.86 -3.40
N LYS A 179 14.31 3.93 -3.62
CA LYS A 179 14.92 4.74 -2.54
C LYS A 179 13.92 5.77 -2.00
N SER A 180 13.03 6.24 -2.87
CA SER A 180 11.96 7.19 -2.54
C SER A 180 11.07 6.65 -1.44
N LYS A 181 10.66 7.54 -0.50
CA LYS A 181 9.97 7.14 0.71
C LYS A 181 8.46 7.13 0.56
N ALA A 182 7.85 6.08 1.10
CA ALA A 182 6.45 6.06 1.47
C ALA A 182 6.34 6.41 2.95
N ILE A 183 5.85 7.62 3.25
CA ILE A 183 5.80 8.20 4.60
C ILE A 183 4.44 7.89 5.20
N THR A 184 4.39 6.90 6.08
CA THR A 184 3.18 6.40 6.71
C THR A 184 2.97 7.07 8.08
N SER A 185 1.70 7.32 8.44
CA SER A 185 1.35 7.89 9.74
C SER A 185 1.77 6.96 10.90
N ALA A 186 2.49 7.54 11.87
CA ALA A 186 2.91 6.84 13.09
C ALA A 186 1.78 6.71 14.12
N GLU A 187 0.59 7.30 13.89
CA GLU A 187 -0.51 7.34 14.85
C GLU A 187 -0.87 5.96 15.42
N ARG A 188 -0.92 4.94 14.55
CA ARG A 188 -1.21 3.57 14.98
C ARG A 188 -0.12 2.99 15.88
N TYR A 189 1.14 3.39 15.69
CA TYR A 189 2.26 2.96 16.53
C TYR A 189 2.28 3.72 17.85
N ARG A 190 1.96 5.02 17.85
CA ARG A 190 1.79 5.82 19.07
C ARG A 190 0.69 5.24 19.96
N ARG A 191 -0.45 4.85 19.36
CA ARG A 191 -1.60 4.30 20.08
C ARG A 191 -1.38 2.87 20.59
N ASN A 192 -0.74 1.99 19.79
CA ASN A 192 -0.64 0.56 20.06
C ASN A 192 0.78 0.11 20.48
N GLY A 193 1.74 1.04 20.56
CA GLY A 193 3.12 0.78 20.94
C GLY A 193 4.03 0.34 19.79
N TYR A 194 5.27 0.84 19.81
CA TYR A 194 6.31 0.56 18.81
C TYR A 194 6.92 -0.85 18.91
N VAL A 195 6.61 -1.60 19.96
CA VAL A 195 7.08 -2.98 20.16
C VAL A 195 5.95 -3.97 19.97
N ILE A 196 4.81 -3.75 20.63
CA ILE A 196 3.69 -4.69 20.63
C ILE A 196 3.10 -4.86 19.24
N ARG A 197 2.91 -3.76 18.51
CA ARG A 197 2.33 -3.79 17.16
C ARG A 197 3.20 -4.55 16.14
N PRO A 198 4.53 -4.28 16.00
CA PRO A 198 5.39 -5.06 15.12
C PRO A 198 5.46 -6.53 15.50
N LEU A 199 5.47 -6.86 16.81
CA LEU A 199 5.44 -8.23 17.27
C LEU A 199 4.15 -8.94 16.87
N LYS A 200 3.00 -8.28 17.04
CA LYS A 200 1.70 -8.79 16.59
C LYS A 200 1.66 -9.02 15.09
N ASN A 201 2.20 -8.06 14.30
CA ASN A 201 2.33 -8.21 12.85
C ASN A 201 3.22 -9.42 12.48
N LEU A 202 4.34 -9.61 13.18
CA LEU A 202 5.23 -10.75 12.97
C LEU A 202 4.52 -12.08 13.30
N CYS A 203 3.80 -12.16 14.43
CA CYS A 203 3.00 -13.34 14.77
C CYS A 203 1.96 -13.65 13.68
N CYS A 204 1.23 -12.64 13.18
CA CYS A 204 0.27 -12.83 12.10
C CYS A 204 0.95 -13.32 10.80
N LEU A 205 2.13 -12.80 10.48
CA LEU A 205 2.93 -13.24 9.34
C LEU A 205 3.34 -14.70 9.48
N MET A 206 3.85 -15.10 10.65
CA MET A 206 4.22 -16.50 10.94
C MET A 206 3.00 -17.43 10.82
N MET A 207 1.86 -17.05 11.42
CA MET A 207 0.61 -17.81 11.27
C MET A 207 0.23 -18.01 9.81
N TYR A 208 0.36 -16.96 8.97
CA TYR A 208 0.08 -17.04 7.54
C TYR A 208 1.00 -18.02 6.82
N PHE A 209 2.31 -18.00 7.12
CA PHE A 209 3.28 -18.95 6.53
C PHE A 209 3.07 -20.39 6.99
N PHE A 210 2.56 -20.62 8.20
CA PHE A 210 2.16 -21.95 8.68
C PHE A 210 0.78 -22.39 8.17
N GLY A 211 0.16 -21.66 7.24
CA GLY A 211 -1.09 -22.05 6.61
C GLY A 211 -2.35 -21.76 7.43
N VAL A 212 -2.26 -20.98 8.51
CA VAL A 212 -3.43 -20.55 9.26
C VAL A 212 -4.32 -19.67 8.40
N SER A 213 -5.63 -19.92 8.40
CA SER A 213 -6.55 -19.20 7.54
C SER A 213 -6.56 -17.70 7.82
N PRO A 214 -6.59 -16.82 6.80
CA PRO A 214 -6.64 -15.36 6.97
C PRO A 214 -7.84 -14.87 7.80
N LYS A 215 -8.94 -15.62 7.82
CA LYS A 215 -10.10 -15.33 8.67
C LYS A 215 -9.78 -15.46 10.16
N PHE A 216 -9.01 -16.48 10.54
CA PHE A 216 -8.56 -16.68 11.91
C PHE A 216 -7.51 -15.64 12.32
N ILE A 217 -6.54 -15.37 11.44
CA ILE A 217 -5.53 -14.34 11.66
C ILE A 217 -6.19 -12.97 11.91
N LYS A 218 -7.24 -12.61 11.15
CA LYS A 218 -7.99 -11.37 11.37
C LYS A 218 -8.63 -11.28 12.75
N LYS A 219 -9.15 -12.42 13.29
CA LYS A 219 -9.71 -12.46 14.66
C LYS A 219 -8.63 -12.21 15.71
N PHE A 220 -7.44 -12.77 15.52
CA PHE A 220 -6.27 -12.54 16.39
C PHE A 220 -5.74 -11.11 16.28
N TYR A 221 -5.79 -10.50 15.09
CA TYR A 221 -5.29 -9.16 14.84
C TYR A 221 -6.15 -8.04 15.43
N ARG A 222 -7.44 -8.26 15.61
CA ARG A 222 -8.35 -7.31 16.28
C ARG A 222 -8.07 -7.20 17.77
#